data_7e7f5db9533719dc81a6e62384bea487
#
_entry.id   7e7f5db9533719dc81a6e62384bea487
#
_cell.length_a   1.000
_cell.length_b   1.000
_cell.length_c   1.000
_cell.angle_alpha   90.00
_cell.angle_beta   90.00
_cell.angle_gamma   90.00
#
_symmetry.space_group_name_H-M   'P 1'
#
loop_
_entity.id
_entity.type
_entity.pdbx_description
1 polymer ?
#
loop_
_entity_poly.entity_id
_entity_poly.type
_entity_poly.pdbx_seq_one_letter_code
_entity_poly.pdbx_strand_id
1 'polypeptide(L)'
;MANLTEFGIAGLRDGFRAGDFSAREVADAFNAAVAGAKALNAFIVETPDHAIAAAEQADRDRSEGTIKALSGVPIGMKDLFCTKGVQTTAASHILEGFVPQYESTVSSRLWAAGAGMLGKLNMDQFAMGSSNETSAFGNVISPWRRNDGGNAPLAPGGSSGGSSSAIAARIVPGATGTDTGGSIRQPAAFTGISGIKPTYGRCSRWGVVAFASSLDQAGAMARDVKDCAILLEAMAGFDPKDSTSLDLPVPD
;
A
#
# COMPACT_ATOMS: atom_id res chain seq x y z
N MET A 1 -2.99 -26.87 -2.41
CA MET A 1 -2.04 -25.74 -2.26
C MET A 1 -2.60 -24.79 -1.21
N ALA A 2 -1.76 -24.18 -0.38
CA ALA A 2 -2.20 -23.17 0.57
C ALA A 2 -2.77 -21.95 -0.18
N ASN A 3 -3.82 -21.33 0.36
CA ASN A 3 -4.33 -20.09 -0.21
C ASN A 3 -3.37 -18.95 0.13
N LEU A 4 -2.55 -18.52 -0.84
CA LEU A 4 -1.49 -17.52 -0.63
C LEU A 4 -2.02 -16.15 -0.17
N THR A 5 -3.27 -15.80 -0.48
CA THR A 5 -3.87 -14.54 -0.03
C THR A 5 -4.23 -14.53 1.47
N GLU A 6 -4.19 -15.70 2.12
CA GLU A 6 -4.38 -15.79 3.57
C GLU A 6 -3.12 -15.40 4.36
N PHE A 7 -1.95 -15.37 3.74
CA PHE A 7 -0.72 -14.95 4.40
C PHE A 7 -0.63 -13.41 4.50
N GLY A 8 -0.08 -12.92 5.59
CA GLY A 8 0.40 -11.55 5.75
C GLY A 8 1.83 -11.41 5.20
N ILE A 9 2.40 -10.22 5.32
CA ILE A 9 3.74 -9.90 4.80
C ILE A 9 4.81 -10.83 5.41
N ALA A 10 4.78 -11.01 6.73
CA ALA A 10 5.73 -11.90 7.41
C ALA A 10 5.62 -13.35 6.91
N GLY A 11 4.39 -13.86 6.79
CA GLY A 11 4.16 -15.22 6.31
C GLY A 11 4.59 -15.42 4.86
N LEU A 12 4.33 -14.46 3.98
CA LEU A 12 4.80 -14.50 2.59
C LEU A 12 6.32 -14.46 2.52
N ARG A 13 6.95 -13.55 3.26
CA ARG A 13 8.41 -13.43 3.32
C ARG A 13 9.08 -14.71 3.83
N ASP A 14 8.55 -15.26 4.91
CA ASP A 14 9.14 -16.42 5.56
C ASP A 14 8.94 -17.69 4.70
N GLY A 15 7.76 -17.92 4.12
CA GLY A 15 7.49 -19.06 3.22
C GLY A 15 8.28 -18.95 1.90
N PHE A 16 8.41 -17.73 1.34
CA PHE A 16 9.27 -17.51 0.17
C PHE A 16 10.74 -17.86 0.46
N ARG A 17 11.27 -17.44 1.62
CA ARG A 17 12.65 -17.76 2.04
C ARG A 17 12.84 -19.25 2.29
N ALA A 18 11.84 -19.93 2.84
CA ALA A 18 11.85 -21.36 3.07
C ALA A 18 11.73 -22.17 1.76
N GLY A 19 11.26 -21.56 0.66
CA GLY A 19 11.03 -22.25 -0.61
C GLY A 19 9.69 -22.98 -0.68
N ASP A 20 8.75 -22.66 0.20
CA ASP A 20 7.41 -23.26 0.22
C ASP A 20 6.60 -22.91 -1.04
N PHE A 21 6.92 -21.75 -1.64
CA PHE A 21 6.35 -21.24 -2.88
C PHE A 21 7.32 -20.25 -3.56
N SER A 22 7.09 -19.97 -4.83
CA SER A 22 7.81 -18.95 -5.59
C SER A 22 7.18 -17.57 -5.39
N ALA A 23 7.95 -16.50 -5.61
CA ALA A 23 7.42 -15.16 -5.65
C ALA A 23 6.42 -14.97 -6.80
N ARG A 24 6.63 -15.68 -7.93
CA ARG A 24 5.71 -15.67 -9.06
C ARG A 24 4.34 -16.24 -8.69
N GLU A 25 4.25 -17.35 -7.96
CA GLU A 25 2.98 -17.90 -7.47
C GLU A 25 2.25 -16.91 -6.57
N VAL A 26 2.98 -16.19 -5.71
CA VAL A 26 2.41 -15.12 -4.85
C VAL A 26 1.84 -13.98 -5.71
N ALA A 27 2.60 -13.46 -6.67
CA ALA A 27 2.15 -12.37 -7.54
C ALA A 27 0.91 -12.78 -8.36
N ASP A 28 0.88 -13.97 -8.93
CA ASP A 28 -0.25 -14.49 -9.70
C ASP A 28 -1.51 -14.63 -8.81
N ALA A 29 -1.37 -15.12 -7.57
CA ALA A 29 -2.48 -15.26 -6.64
C ALA A 29 -3.10 -13.89 -6.25
N PHE A 30 -2.26 -12.90 -5.93
CA PHE A 30 -2.75 -11.56 -5.58
C PHE A 30 -3.29 -10.80 -6.79
N ASN A 31 -2.69 -10.92 -7.98
CA ASN A 31 -3.24 -10.35 -9.21
C ASN A 31 -4.63 -10.92 -9.51
N ALA A 32 -4.83 -12.23 -9.35
CA ALA A 32 -6.14 -12.85 -9.51
C ALA A 32 -7.15 -12.34 -8.47
N ALA A 33 -6.72 -12.17 -7.21
CA ALA A 33 -7.56 -11.64 -6.15
C ALA A 33 -7.99 -10.19 -6.43
N VAL A 34 -7.07 -9.33 -6.88
CA VAL A 34 -7.36 -7.95 -7.30
C VAL A 34 -8.37 -7.93 -8.45
N ALA A 35 -8.14 -8.76 -9.49
CA ALA A 35 -9.03 -8.86 -10.65
C ALA A 35 -10.44 -9.31 -10.27
N GLY A 36 -10.58 -10.17 -9.26
CA GLY A 36 -11.86 -10.68 -8.75
C GLY A 36 -12.63 -9.69 -7.87
N ALA A 37 -12.00 -8.63 -7.38
CA ALA A 37 -12.55 -7.73 -6.35
C ALA A 37 -12.93 -6.33 -6.86
N LYS A 38 -13.20 -6.18 -8.16
CA LYS A 38 -13.53 -4.88 -8.80
C LYS A 38 -14.67 -4.13 -8.11
N ALA A 39 -15.64 -4.83 -7.55
CA ALA A 39 -16.78 -4.24 -6.86
C ALA A 39 -16.41 -3.40 -5.62
N LEU A 40 -15.21 -3.59 -5.05
CA LEU A 40 -14.72 -2.78 -3.95
C LEU A 40 -14.25 -1.39 -4.39
N ASN A 41 -13.95 -1.20 -5.67
CA ASN A 41 -13.37 0.02 -6.24
C ASN A 41 -12.10 0.50 -5.48
N ALA A 42 -11.31 -0.46 -4.98
CA ALA A 42 -10.15 -0.18 -4.14
C ALA A 42 -8.92 0.30 -4.93
N PHE A 43 -8.89 0.09 -6.25
CA PHE A 43 -7.79 0.48 -7.12
C PHE A 43 -8.25 1.50 -8.18
N ILE A 44 -7.40 2.49 -8.47
CA ILE A 44 -7.54 3.42 -9.61
C ILE A 44 -6.76 2.87 -10.80
N VAL A 45 -5.55 2.36 -10.56
CA VAL A 45 -4.70 1.74 -11.58
C VAL A 45 -4.22 0.40 -11.05
N GLU A 46 -4.34 -0.65 -11.83
CA GLU A 46 -3.75 -1.96 -11.55
C GLU A 46 -2.46 -2.13 -12.34
N THR A 47 -1.46 -2.76 -11.72
CA THR A 47 -0.12 -2.93 -12.32
C THR A 47 0.34 -4.39 -12.21
N PRO A 48 -0.39 -5.37 -12.79
CA PRO A 48 -0.04 -6.78 -12.67
C PRO A 48 1.37 -7.07 -13.19
N ASP A 49 1.79 -6.42 -14.28
CA ASP A 49 3.12 -6.61 -14.85
C ASP A 49 4.25 -6.15 -13.92
N HIS A 50 4.02 -5.08 -13.14
CA HIS A 50 5.01 -4.63 -12.14
C HIS A 50 5.15 -5.66 -11.02
N ALA A 51 4.05 -6.22 -10.53
CA ALA A 51 4.09 -7.27 -9.51
C ALA A 51 4.81 -8.53 -10.03
N ILE A 52 4.52 -8.93 -11.26
CA ILE A 52 5.14 -10.09 -11.92
C ILE A 52 6.65 -9.86 -12.11
N ALA A 53 7.06 -8.71 -12.65
CA ALA A 53 8.48 -8.42 -12.89
C ALA A 53 9.30 -8.40 -11.57
N ALA A 54 8.73 -7.83 -10.49
CA ALA A 54 9.35 -7.85 -9.17
C ALA A 54 9.44 -9.28 -8.60
N ALA A 55 8.42 -10.09 -8.81
CA ALA A 55 8.38 -11.49 -8.38
C ALA A 55 9.44 -12.33 -9.10
N GLU A 56 9.55 -12.20 -10.42
CA GLU A 56 10.57 -12.89 -11.21
C GLU A 56 11.99 -12.46 -10.79
N GLN A 57 12.19 -11.19 -10.45
CA GLN A 57 13.47 -10.75 -9.90
C GLN A 57 13.73 -11.37 -8.52
N ALA A 58 12.72 -11.43 -7.66
CA ALA A 58 12.84 -12.05 -6.34
C ALA A 58 13.20 -13.54 -6.43
N ASP A 59 12.60 -14.28 -7.39
CA ASP A 59 12.92 -15.69 -7.62
C ASP A 59 14.37 -15.87 -8.11
N ARG A 60 14.88 -14.98 -8.97
CA ARG A 60 16.31 -14.95 -9.34
C ARG A 60 17.20 -14.65 -8.13
N ASP A 61 16.89 -13.59 -7.39
CA ASP A 61 17.65 -13.20 -6.19
C ASP A 61 17.72 -14.35 -5.17
N ARG A 62 16.64 -15.14 -5.03
CA ARG A 62 16.63 -16.32 -4.18
C ARG A 62 17.63 -17.40 -4.66
N SER A 63 17.64 -17.66 -5.97
CA SER A 63 18.56 -18.64 -6.56
C SER A 63 20.03 -18.24 -6.45
N GLU A 64 20.29 -16.93 -6.34
CA GLU A 64 21.62 -16.34 -6.22
C GLU A 64 22.01 -16.05 -4.74
N GLY A 65 21.10 -16.27 -3.79
CA GLY A 65 21.34 -15.99 -2.37
C GLY A 65 21.32 -14.50 -2.00
N THR A 66 20.72 -13.65 -2.82
CA THR A 66 20.68 -12.18 -2.66
C THR A 66 19.30 -11.65 -2.26
N ILE A 67 18.53 -12.44 -1.50
CA ILE A 67 17.16 -12.11 -1.05
C ILE A 67 17.14 -10.81 -0.26
N LYS A 68 16.25 -9.90 -0.62
CA LYS A 68 16.01 -8.62 0.07
C LYS A 68 14.91 -8.75 1.12
N ALA A 69 14.72 -7.68 1.90
CA ALA A 69 13.79 -7.66 3.04
C ALA A 69 12.33 -7.95 2.64
N LEU A 70 11.87 -7.46 1.48
CA LEU A 70 10.51 -7.63 0.97
C LEU A 70 10.45 -8.43 -0.35
N SER A 71 11.51 -9.19 -0.70
CA SER A 71 11.47 -10.06 -1.88
C SER A 71 10.27 -11.01 -1.82
N GLY A 72 9.51 -11.07 -2.92
CA GLY A 72 8.32 -11.90 -3.05
C GLY A 72 7.06 -11.35 -2.39
N VAL A 73 7.08 -10.11 -1.90
CA VAL A 73 5.91 -9.47 -1.26
C VAL A 73 5.32 -8.42 -2.20
N PRO A 74 4.12 -8.65 -2.79
CA PRO A 74 3.41 -7.63 -3.54
C PRO A 74 2.62 -6.72 -2.59
N ILE A 75 2.59 -5.40 -2.86
CA ILE A 75 1.89 -4.42 -2.03
C ILE A 75 1.01 -3.48 -2.85
N GLY A 76 0.06 -2.83 -2.17
CA GLY A 76 -0.70 -1.72 -2.73
C GLY A 76 -0.06 -0.36 -2.42
N MET A 77 -0.09 0.57 -3.37
CA MET A 77 0.45 1.92 -3.23
C MET A 77 -0.69 2.94 -3.25
N LYS A 78 -0.92 3.69 -2.16
CA LYS A 78 -1.92 4.78 -2.16
C LYS A 78 -1.64 5.78 -3.28
N ASP A 79 -2.66 6.24 -3.99
CA ASP A 79 -2.51 6.96 -5.27
C ASP A 79 -1.99 8.41 -5.16
N LEU A 80 -1.49 8.83 -4.03
CA LEU A 80 -0.76 10.09 -3.89
C LEU A 80 0.77 9.94 -3.86
N PHE A 81 1.31 8.71 -3.82
CA PHE A 81 2.74 8.49 -3.95
C PHE A 81 3.13 8.49 -5.43
N CYS A 82 3.96 9.44 -5.85
CA CYS A 82 4.54 9.44 -7.19
C CYS A 82 5.30 8.13 -7.42
N THR A 83 4.90 7.43 -8.48
CA THR A 83 5.48 6.16 -8.90
C THR A 83 5.90 6.31 -10.36
N LYS A 84 7.20 6.18 -10.62
CA LYS A 84 7.76 6.42 -11.95
C LYS A 84 7.10 5.54 -13.02
N GLY A 85 6.63 6.17 -14.09
CA GLY A 85 6.01 5.48 -15.22
C GLY A 85 4.57 5.01 -14.97
N VAL A 86 3.99 5.25 -13.79
CA VAL A 86 2.62 4.85 -13.45
C VAL A 86 1.80 6.09 -13.08
N GLN A 87 0.63 6.24 -13.69
CA GLN A 87 -0.26 7.37 -13.42
C GLN A 87 -0.51 7.53 -11.91
N THR A 88 -0.41 8.78 -11.44
CA THR A 88 -0.64 9.16 -10.04
C THR A 88 -1.58 10.35 -10.01
N THR A 89 -2.80 10.16 -9.51
CA THR A 89 -3.87 11.14 -9.63
C THR A 89 -4.29 11.80 -8.32
N ALA A 90 -3.86 11.27 -7.17
CA ALA A 90 -4.42 11.63 -5.87
C ALA A 90 -5.96 11.57 -5.86
N ALA A 91 -6.52 10.61 -6.59
CA ALA A 91 -7.96 10.39 -6.80
C ALA A 91 -8.69 11.61 -7.40
N SER A 92 -8.02 12.42 -8.24
CA SER A 92 -8.56 13.63 -8.88
C SER A 92 -8.38 13.62 -10.39
N HIS A 93 -9.39 14.03 -11.13
CA HIS A 93 -9.27 14.31 -12.57
C HIS A 93 -8.33 15.47 -12.89
N ILE A 94 -7.98 16.34 -11.90
CA ILE A 94 -6.98 17.42 -12.08
C ILE A 94 -5.61 16.85 -12.45
N LEU A 95 -5.25 15.68 -11.88
CA LEU A 95 -3.98 14.99 -12.14
C LEU A 95 -4.15 13.78 -13.08
N GLU A 96 -5.32 13.63 -13.72
CA GLU A 96 -5.51 12.56 -14.70
C GLU A 96 -4.51 12.71 -15.87
N GLY A 97 -3.84 11.62 -16.23
CA GLY A 97 -2.76 11.63 -17.21
C GLY A 97 -1.39 12.06 -16.67
N PHE A 98 -1.28 12.47 -15.40
CA PHE A 98 0.02 12.72 -14.79
C PHE A 98 0.77 11.42 -14.51
N VAL A 99 1.84 11.20 -15.27
CA VAL A 99 2.76 10.05 -15.12
C VAL A 99 4.11 10.56 -14.63
N PRO A 100 4.42 10.40 -13.34
CA PRO A 100 5.68 10.87 -12.77
C PRO A 100 6.91 10.28 -13.48
N GLN A 101 7.94 11.10 -13.68
CA GLN A 101 9.24 10.67 -14.20
C GLN A 101 10.22 10.28 -13.07
N TYR A 102 9.75 10.28 -11.83
CA TYR A 102 10.52 9.99 -10.62
C TYR A 102 9.68 9.18 -9.63
N GLU A 103 10.39 8.51 -8.74
CA GLU A 103 9.80 7.82 -7.59
C GLU A 103 9.65 8.78 -6.40
N SER A 104 8.59 8.60 -5.62
CA SER A 104 8.62 9.09 -4.24
C SER A 104 9.72 8.37 -3.47
N THR A 105 10.27 9.00 -2.43
CA THR A 105 11.28 8.32 -1.59
C THR A 105 10.74 7.04 -0.98
N VAL A 106 9.47 7.04 -0.57
CA VAL A 106 8.80 5.85 -0.03
C VAL A 106 8.73 4.72 -1.05
N SER A 107 8.23 4.99 -2.28
CA SER A 107 8.16 3.96 -3.31
C SER A 107 9.55 3.43 -3.69
N SER A 108 10.52 4.33 -3.87
CA SER A 108 11.91 3.97 -4.17
C SER A 108 12.51 3.00 -3.14
N ARG A 109 12.26 3.25 -1.85
CA ARG A 109 12.75 2.37 -0.77
C ARG A 109 12.06 1.01 -0.77
N LEU A 110 10.76 0.98 -0.98
CA LEU A 110 10.01 -0.27 -1.07
C LEU A 110 10.49 -1.15 -2.23
N TRP A 111 10.75 -0.52 -3.40
CA TRP A 111 11.32 -1.26 -4.55
C TRP A 111 12.76 -1.71 -4.28
N ALA A 112 13.57 -0.88 -3.63
CA ALA A 112 14.92 -1.26 -3.21
C ALA A 112 14.92 -2.44 -2.22
N ALA A 113 13.90 -2.53 -1.36
CA ALA A 113 13.68 -3.65 -0.45
C ALA A 113 13.12 -4.91 -1.15
N GLY A 114 12.76 -4.84 -2.44
CA GLY A 114 12.31 -5.98 -3.25
C GLY A 114 10.80 -6.18 -3.32
N ALA A 115 10.00 -5.21 -2.87
CA ALA A 115 8.54 -5.28 -3.00
C ALA A 115 8.08 -5.11 -4.46
N GLY A 116 6.98 -5.77 -4.82
CA GLY A 116 6.25 -5.55 -6.07
C GLY A 116 5.01 -4.68 -5.86
N MET A 117 4.55 -3.97 -6.89
CA MET A 117 3.34 -3.16 -6.82
C MET A 117 2.16 -3.85 -7.54
N LEU A 118 1.05 -4.04 -6.82
CA LEU A 118 -0.22 -4.54 -7.38
C LEU A 118 -1.03 -3.42 -8.07
N GLY A 119 -0.83 -2.18 -7.64
CA GLY A 119 -1.50 -1.02 -8.24
C GLY A 119 -1.56 0.19 -7.33
N LYS A 120 -2.19 1.25 -7.87
CA LYS A 120 -2.46 2.52 -7.20
C LYS A 120 -3.84 2.46 -6.55
N LEU A 121 -3.86 2.58 -5.24
CA LEU A 121 -5.06 2.42 -4.41
C LEU A 121 -5.86 3.72 -4.33
N ASN A 122 -7.17 3.58 -4.49
CA ASN A 122 -8.13 4.67 -4.40
C ASN A 122 -8.13 5.32 -3.01
N MET A 123 -8.53 6.59 -2.96
CA MET A 123 -8.44 7.42 -1.77
C MET A 123 -9.43 8.59 -1.86
N ASP A 124 -9.68 9.30 -0.77
CA ASP A 124 -10.33 10.60 -0.87
C ASP A 124 -9.47 11.58 -1.68
N GLN A 125 -10.11 12.39 -2.51
CA GLN A 125 -9.43 13.33 -3.41
C GLN A 125 -8.46 14.23 -2.64
N PHE A 126 -7.19 14.28 -3.07
CA PHE A 126 -6.08 15.00 -2.44
C PHE A 126 -5.91 14.70 -0.92
N ALA A 127 -6.32 13.51 -0.47
CA ALA A 127 -6.35 13.11 0.92
C ALA A 127 -7.28 13.97 1.83
N MET A 128 -8.19 14.74 1.22
CA MET A 128 -9.11 15.67 1.89
C MET A 128 -10.46 15.00 2.15
N GLY A 129 -10.48 13.98 2.99
CA GLY A 129 -11.69 13.25 3.35
C GLY A 129 -11.43 12.18 4.39
N SER A 130 -12.50 11.53 4.85
CA SER A 130 -12.47 10.52 5.91
C SER A 130 -13.41 9.33 5.67
N SER A 131 -14.00 9.23 4.47
CA SER A 131 -14.96 8.16 4.13
C SER A 131 -14.65 7.45 2.82
N ASN A 132 -13.78 8.03 2.01
CA ASN A 132 -13.47 7.66 0.61
C ASN A 132 -14.67 7.80 -0.33
N GLU A 133 -15.49 8.83 -0.09
CA GLU A 133 -16.62 9.20 -0.93
C GLU A 133 -16.33 10.42 -1.83
N THR A 134 -15.14 11.04 -1.69
CA THR A 134 -14.76 12.23 -2.46
C THR A 134 -13.89 11.92 -3.68
N SER A 135 -13.55 10.64 -3.91
CA SER A 135 -12.78 10.24 -5.08
C SER A 135 -13.48 10.57 -6.39
N ALA A 136 -12.76 11.17 -7.34
CA ALA A 136 -13.24 11.38 -8.70
C ALA A 136 -13.47 10.06 -9.49
N PHE A 137 -12.90 8.95 -8.98
CA PHE A 137 -13.05 7.61 -9.56
C PHE A 137 -14.11 6.75 -8.85
N GLY A 138 -14.97 7.39 -8.04
CA GLY A 138 -16.07 6.74 -7.32
C GLY A 138 -15.68 6.23 -5.93
N ASN A 139 -16.72 5.89 -5.17
CA ASN A 139 -16.61 5.48 -3.77
C ASN A 139 -15.90 4.14 -3.63
N VAL A 140 -15.07 4.01 -2.60
CA VAL A 140 -14.55 2.72 -2.16
C VAL A 140 -15.54 2.04 -1.24
N ILE A 141 -15.71 0.73 -1.40
CA ILE A 141 -16.62 -0.08 -0.60
C ILE A 141 -15.81 -0.90 0.42
N SER A 142 -16.24 -0.89 1.68
CA SER A 142 -15.72 -1.79 2.69
C SER A 142 -16.11 -3.25 2.38
N PRO A 143 -15.22 -4.24 2.57
CA PRO A 143 -15.60 -5.64 2.39
C PRO A 143 -16.58 -6.15 3.45
N TRP A 144 -16.69 -5.45 4.59
CA TRP A 144 -17.62 -5.78 5.65
C TRP A 144 -19.06 -5.51 5.25
N ARG A 145 -19.98 -6.26 5.83
CA ARG A 145 -21.43 -6.13 5.62
C ARG A 145 -22.11 -5.81 6.93
N ARG A 146 -23.26 -5.15 6.82
CA ARG A 146 -24.14 -4.91 7.94
C ARG A 146 -24.70 -6.24 8.47
N ASN A 147 -24.87 -6.35 9.78
CA ASN A 147 -25.47 -7.51 10.44
C ASN A 147 -26.93 -7.27 10.89
N ASP A 148 -27.47 -6.08 10.60
CA ASP A 148 -28.86 -5.66 10.91
C ASP A 148 -29.85 -5.94 9.77
N GLY A 149 -29.44 -6.66 8.72
CA GLY A 149 -30.24 -6.96 7.53
C GLY A 149 -30.25 -5.84 6.47
N GLY A 150 -29.60 -4.71 6.72
CA GLY A 150 -29.46 -3.63 5.75
C GLY A 150 -28.49 -4.00 4.62
N ASN A 151 -28.81 -3.61 3.38
CA ASN A 151 -27.99 -3.88 2.19
C ASN A 151 -27.10 -2.71 1.75
N ALA A 152 -27.14 -1.57 2.45
CA ALA A 152 -26.31 -0.41 2.11
C ALA A 152 -24.82 -0.76 2.27
N PRO A 153 -23.98 -0.43 1.27
CA PRO A 153 -22.55 -0.62 1.38
C PRO A 153 -21.98 0.25 2.52
N LEU A 154 -20.93 -0.24 3.16
CA LEU A 154 -20.23 0.48 4.22
C LEU A 154 -19.03 1.23 3.66
N ALA A 155 -18.80 2.44 4.16
CA ALA A 155 -17.59 3.19 3.87
C ALA A 155 -16.39 2.54 4.60
N PRO A 156 -15.21 2.44 3.96
CA PRO A 156 -14.02 1.86 4.58
C PRO A 156 -13.29 2.85 5.49
N GLY A 157 -13.78 4.10 5.60
CA GLY A 157 -13.03 5.22 6.12
C GLY A 157 -12.07 5.81 5.09
N GLY A 158 -11.33 6.84 5.47
CA GLY A 158 -10.43 7.57 4.57
C GLY A 158 -9.41 8.44 5.33
N SER A 159 -8.55 9.06 4.60
CA SER A 159 -8.48 9.10 3.14
C SER A 159 -7.82 7.86 2.50
N SER A 160 -7.19 6.93 3.26
CA SER A 160 -6.57 5.71 2.73
C SER A 160 -7.59 4.55 2.64
N GLY A 161 -8.80 4.82 2.12
CA GLY A 161 -9.89 3.85 2.10
C GLY A 161 -9.66 2.68 1.15
N GLY A 162 -9.05 2.92 -0.02
CA GLY A 162 -8.65 1.84 -0.92
C GLY A 162 -7.62 0.91 -0.29
N SER A 163 -6.65 1.47 0.46
CA SER A 163 -5.64 0.68 1.19
C SER A 163 -6.30 -0.20 2.24
N SER A 164 -7.17 0.38 3.06
CA SER A 164 -7.83 -0.36 4.15
C SER A 164 -8.80 -1.42 3.62
N SER A 165 -9.59 -1.09 2.59
CA SER A 165 -10.53 -2.03 1.97
C SER A 165 -9.81 -3.21 1.32
N ALA A 166 -8.72 -2.94 0.57
CA ALA A 166 -7.95 -3.98 -0.10
C ALA A 166 -7.29 -4.96 0.87
N ILE A 167 -6.76 -4.46 2.00
CA ILE A 167 -6.16 -5.30 3.04
C ILE A 167 -7.23 -6.13 3.77
N ALA A 168 -8.34 -5.52 4.17
CA ALA A 168 -9.43 -6.21 4.86
C ALA A 168 -10.07 -7.29 3.97
N ALA A 169 -10.13 -7.06 2.65
CA ALA A 169 -10.59 -8.04 1.67
C ALA A 169 -9.54 -9.11 1.30
N ARG A 170 -8.32 -9.03 1.84
CA ARG A 170 -7.19 -9.93 1.57
C ARG A 170 -6.75 -9.97 0.10
N ILE A 171 -6.97 -8.88 -0.63
CA ILE A 171 -6.52 -8.74 -2.02
C ILE A 171 -5.15 -8.05 -2.13
N VAL A 172 -4.64 -7.54 -1.00
CA VAL A 172 -3.23 -7.16 -0.80
C VAL A 172 -2.78 -7.58 0.60
N PRO A 173 -1.54 -8.01 0.82
CA PRO A 173 -1.04 -8.36 2.15
C PRO A 173 -0.74 -7.12 3.01
N GLY A 174 -0.43 -5.99 2.37
CA GLY A 174 -0.19 -4.71 2.99
C GLY A 174 -0.16 -3.58 1.97
N ALA A 175 -0.21 -2.35 2.44
CA ALA A 175 -0.26 -1.17 1.61
C ALA A 175 0.36 0.05 2.30
N THR A 176 0.71 1.06 1.49
CA THR A 176 1.02 2.38 2.00
C THR A 176 -0.25 3.17 2.31
N GLY A 177 -0.16 4.05 3.27
CA GLY A 177 -1.14 5.08 3.55
C GLY A 177 -0.47 6.41 3.88
N THR A 178 -1.26 7.46 4.01
CA THR A 178 -0.85 8.74 4.61
C THR A 178 -1.84 9.17 5.67
N ASP A 179 -1.34 9.86 6.68
CA ASP A 179 -2.16 10.33 7.81
C ASP A 179 -1.76 11.75 8.16
N THR A 180 -2.67 12.67 7.96
CA THR A 180 -2.57 14.08 8.30
C THR A 180 -3.40 14.35 9.55
N GLY A 181 -4.64 13.89 9.56
CA GLY A 181 -5.59 14.04 10.68
C GLY A 181 -6.28 12.72 11.07
N GLY A 182 -5.77 11.55 10.63
CA GLY A 182 -6.37 10.25 10.90
C GLY A 182 -6.41 9.30 9.70
N SER A 183 -5.90 9.70 8.54
CA SER A 183 -6.14 9.01 7.27
C SER A 183 -5.44 7.64 7.07
N ILE A 184 -4.71 7.15 8.07
CA ILE A 184 -4.30 5.75 8.24
C ILE A 184 -5.10 5.11 9.36
N ARG A 185 -5.10 5.75 10.52
CA ARG A 185 -5.65 5.20 11.77
C ARG A 185 -7.15 4.99 11.72
N GLN A 186 -7.89 5.94 11.16
CA GLN A 186 -9.34 5.89 11.09
C GLN A 186 -9.82 4.80 10.11
N PRO A 187 -9.36 4.74 8.83
CA PRO A 187 -9.78 3.64 7.95
C PRO A 187 -9.30 2.27 8.43
N ALA A 188 -8.14 2.18 9.11
CA ALA A 188 -7.71 0.93 9.73
C ALA A 188 -8.70 0.47 10.82
N ALA A 189 -9.15 1.39 11.70
CA ALA A 189 -10.14 1.10 12.72
C ALA A 189 -11.49 0.68 12.11
N PHE A 190 -11.95 1.34 11.04
CA PHE A 190 -13.24 1.03 10.40
C PHE A 190 -13.25 -0.33 9.71
N THR A 191 -12.12 -0.77 9.20
CA THR A 191 -12.02 -2.04 8.45
C THR A 191 -11.43 -3.19 9.27
N GLY A 192 -11.04 -2.94 10.55
CA GLY A 192 -10.54 -3.97 11.46
C GLY A 192 -9.15 -4.48 11.09
N ILE A 193 -8.27 -3.60 10.59
CA ILE A 193 -6.88 -3.89 10.29
C ILE A 193 -5.94 -3.05 11.16
N SER A 194 -4.64 -3.27 11.06
CA SER A 194 -3.61 -2.45 11.70
C SER A 194 -3.15 -1.32 10.79
N GLY A 195 -2.87 -0.15 11.37
CA GLY A 195 -2.29 0.98 10.66
C GLY A 195 -1.39 1.81 11.56
N ILE A 196 -0.19 2.12 11.10
CA ILE A 196 0.80 2.90 11.86
C ILE A 196 1.05 4.24 11.18
N LYS A 197 0.71 5.31 11.88
CA LYS A 197 1.23 6.64 11.60
C LYS A 197 2.49 6.84 12.43
N PRO A 198 3.68 6.82 11.86
CA PRO A 198 4.90 7.05 12.61
C PRO A 198 4.99 8.52 13.07
N THR A 199 5.96 8.81 13.92
CA THR A 199 6.31 10.18 14.28
C THR A 199 6.66 10.99 13.02
N TYR A 200 6.23 12.25 12.98
CA TYR A 200 6.48 13.18 11.87
C TYR A 200 7.97 13.24 11.51
N GLY A 201 8.27 13.19 10.21
CA GLY A 201 9.63 13.20 9.69
C GLY A 201 10.33 11.82 9.64
N ARG A 202 9.66 10.72 10.04
CA ARG A 202 10.23 9.37 9.95
C ARG A 202 10.19 8.78 8.54
N CYS A 203 9.16 9.12 7.75
CA CYS A 203 9.10 8.82 6.33
C CYS A 203 9.13 10.13 5.55
N SER A 204 9.91 10.17 4.49
CA SER A 204 10.01 11.35 3.62
C SER A 204 8.68 11.66 2.94
N ARG A 205 8.40 12.96 2.78
CA ARG A 205 7.27 13.48 1.99
C ARG A 205 7.65 13.74 0.54
N TRP A 206 8.91 13.57 0.15
CA TRP A 206 9.33 13.75 -1.23
C TRP A 206 8.57 12.84 -2.18
N GLY A 207 7.93 13.45 -3.18
CA GLY A 207 7.09 12.73 -4.14
C GLY A 207 5.74 12.27 -3.60
N VAL A 208 5.29 12.84 -2.49
CA VAL A 208 3.94 12.64 -1.93
C VAL A 208 3.10 13.87 -2.24
N VAL A 209 1.93 13.70 -2.88
CA VAL A 209 0.99 14.81 -3.10
C VAL A 209 0.48 15.28 -1.73
N ALA A 210 0.69 16.57 -1.43
CA ALA A 210 0.43 17.12 -0.10
C ALA A 210 -1.06 17.40 0.15
N PHE A 211 -1.48 17.25 1.41
CA PHE A 211 -2.71 17.83 1.96
C PHE A 211 -2.37 19.00 2.88
N ALA A 212 -1.71 18.74 4.00
CA ALA A 212 -1.23 19.75 4.95
C ALA A 212 0.21 19.40 5.34
N SER A 213 1.18 20.00 4.66
CA SER A 213 2.60 19.61 4.68
C SER A 213 3.21 19.53 6.08
N SER A 214 2.75 20.33 7.05
CA SER A 214 3.23 20.32 8.44
C SER A 214 2.68 19.15 9.27
N LEU A 215 1.74 18.35 8.71
CA LEU A 215 1.09 17.24 9.40
C LEU A 215 1.15 15.94 8.59
N ASP A 216 1.38 16.03 7.28
CA ASP A 216 1.38 14.87 6.38
C ASP A 216 2.47 13.87 6.76
N GLN A 217 2.09 12.61 6.94
CA GLN A 217 3.01 11.54 7.25
C GLN A 217 2.62 10.26 6.50
N ALA A 218 3.58 9.69 5.76
CA ALA A 218 3.44 8.35 5.21
C ALA A 218 3.55 7.29 6.30
N GLY A 219 2.86 6.18 6.12
CA GLY A 219 2.93 5.04 7.05
C GLY A 219 2.38 3.77 6.44
N ALA A 220 2.44 2.71 7.21
CA ALA A 220 2.12 1.36 6.81
C ALA A 220 0.73 0.93 7.28
N MET A 221 0.06 0.14 6.44
CA MET A 221 -1.21 -0.54 6.75
C MET A 221 -1.09 -2.02 6.39
N ALA A 222 -1.53 -2.91 7.29
CA ALA A 222 -1.51 -4.35 7.10
C ALA A 222 -2.54 -5.02 8.03
N ARG A 223 -2.68 -6.36 7.96
CA ARG A 223 -3.61 -7.08 8.84
C ARG A 223 -3.19 -7.08 10.30
N ASP A 224 -1.90 -7.08 10.58
CA ASP A 224 -1.36 -7.07 11.93
C ASP A 224 -0.21 -6.08 12.12
N VAL A 225 0.19 -5.89 13.36
CA VAL A 225 1.21 -4.91 13.75
C VAL A 225 2.61 -5.32 13.29
N LYS A 226 2.92 -6.63 13.25
CA LYS A 226 4.21 -7.15 12.78
C LYS A 226 4.42 -6.82 11.31
N ASP A 227 3.41 -7.04 10.49
CA ASP A 227 3.43 -6.70 9.06
C ASP A 227 3.56 -5.20 8.83
N CYS A 228 2.86 -4.37 9.64
CA CYS A 228 3.02 -2.93 9.63
C CYS A 228 4.46 -2.49 9.97
N ALA A 229 5.09 -3.13 10.97
CA ALA A 229 6.45 -2.83 11.36
C ALA A 229 7.45 -3.15 10.23
N ILE A 230 7.31 -4.31 9.59
CA ILE A 230 8.14 -4.71 8.45
C ILE A 230 8.05 -3.71 7.29
N LEU A 231 6.83 -3.25 6.95
CA LEU A 231 6.66 -2.23 5.91
C LEU A 231 7.24 -0.89 6.32
N LEU A 232 7.00 -0.47 7.58
CA LEU A 232 7.47 0.81 8.07
C LEU A 232 8.99 0.88 8.11
N GLU A 233 9.66 -0.18 8.53
CA GLU A 233 11.12 -0.30 8.50
C GLU A 233 11.65 -0.03 7.08
N ALA A 234 11.04 -0.64 6.06
CA ALA A 234 11.43 -0.43 4.66
C ALA A 234 11.13 0.99 4.13
N MET A 235 10.13 1.68 4.68
CA MET A 235 9.71 3.03 4.23
C MET A 235 10.47 4.16 4.92
N ALA A 236 10.86 3.95 6.18
CA ALA A 236 11.41 4.99 7.06
C ALA A 236 12.89 5.30 6.78
N GLY A 237 13.36 6.43 7.30
CA GLY A 237 14.76 6.84 7.29
C GLY A 237 14.98 8.25 6.72
N PHE A 238 16.18 8.78 6.92
CA PHE A 238 16.54 10.12 6.52
C PHE A 238 16.53 10.32 4.99
N ASP A 239 16.01 11.46 4.55
CA ASP A 239 16.02 11.88 3.15
C ASP A 239 16.37 13.36 3.05
N PRO A 240 17.52 13.72 2.46
CA PRO A 240 17.93 15.11 2.30
C PRO A 240 17.03 15.94 1.36
N LYS A 241 16.12 15.30 0.61
CA LYS A 241 15.13 15.97 -0.24
C LYS A 241 13.93 16.50 0.52
N ASP A 242 13.71 16.05 1.77
CA ASP A 242 12.64 16.53 2.64
C ASP A 242 13.24 17.22 3.86
N SER A 243 13.09 18.55 3.93
CA SER A 243 13.64 19.39 5.01
C SER A 243 13.12 19.02 6.41
N THR A 244 12.05 18.22 6.51
CA THR A 244 11.50 17.76 7.78
C THR A 244 11.90 16.34 8.13
N SER A 245 12.63 15.65 7.24
CA SER A 245 13.11 14.30 7.48
C SER A 245 14.15 14.28 8.62
N LEU A 246 13.96 13.36 9.55
CA LEU A 246 14.82 13.25 10.74
C LEU A 246 15.94 12.25 10.49
N ASP A 247 17.18 12.68 10.73
CA ASP A 247 18.36 11.81 10.69
C ASP A 247 18.48 11.04 12.02
N LEU A 248 17.61 10.05 12.18
CA LEU A 248 17.56 9.18 13.34
C LEU A 248 17.53 7.72 12.89
N PRO A 249 18.12 6.80 13.66
CA PRO A 249 18.07 5.37 13.38
C PRO A 249 16.63 4.89 13.18
N VAL A 250 16.41 3.99 12.23
CA VAL A 250 15.14 3.27 12.10
C VAL A 250 15.22 2.08 13.06
N PRO A 251 14.27 1.96 14.01
CA PRO A 251 14.21 0.78 14.87
C PRO A 251 13.93 -0.50 14.06
N ASP A 252 14.53 -1.60 14.51
CA ASP A 252 14.28 -2.96 13.99
C ASP A 252 12.90 -3.47 14.43
#